data_27f26209c4640903451e91fe7bf16ce0
#
_entry.id   27f26209c4640903451e91fe7bf16ce0
#
_cell.length_a   1.000
_cell.length_b   1.000
_cell.length_c   1.000
_cell.angle_alpha   90.00
_cell.angle_beta   90.00
_cell.angle_gamma   90.00
#
_symmetry.space_group_name_H-M   'P 1'
#
loop_
_entity.id
_entity.type
_entity.pdbx_description
1 polymer ?
#
loop_
_entity_poly.entity_id
_entity_poly.type
_entity_poly.pdbx_seq_one_letter_code
_entity_poly.pdbx_strand_id
1 'polypeptide(L)'
;MATKPKVRTLTNSSADVLNAIRNSASVNYRNYVPVVTPDADSIREIGAIIMDMPALQNEFLSALVNRIGKVIITSKSYSNPWAMFKKGFLDFGETVEEVFVAMAKPFQYDPAVAEKELFKREIPDVQSAFHVMNFQKFYKTTTEEQDLRLAFLSEDGVYNLVSKITEQLYTAMENDEFQVMKYMLARNLSRGQISVQTINTSNIDDATVAMRKASNDLLFMSNEYNLAGVTTHTLRDDQYIIINTAFDATQSVKNLARAFNMSEAELLGHTVLVDGFGKLDVKRLGELFEGDPNYYEYSKDELEALNEIPAILVDRDYFVIYDKLQQFRDLENVQGLYWNHYLHVWKLFSVSPFANAIAFIPGTPTVTGVTVSPGEATVSAGQVLTLTANVATTNFAPQSVTWSSDNPLVTVSAAGVVKVDPTASGTANIKATSKFDTTKSGTCVITVQ
;
A
#
# COMPACT_ATOMS: atom_id res chain seq x y z
N MET A 1 49.21 -6.34 6.67
CA MET A 1 48.29 -7.15 5.83
C MET A 1 47.09 -7.49 6.66
N ALA A 2 45.94 -6.87 6.39
CA ALA A 2 44.69 -7.14 7.09
C ALA A 2 44.18 -8.53 6.62
N THR A 3 44.09 -9.48 7.53
CA THR A 3 43.51 -10.81 7.29
C THR A 3 42.05 -10.64 6.93
N LYS A 4 41.65 -11.06 5.72
CA LYS A 4 40.24 -11.15 5.33
C LYS A 4 39.48 -11.95 6.39
N PRO A 5 38.33 -11.46 6.89
CA PRO A 5 37.52 -12.21 7.82
C PRO A 5 37.13 -13.55 7.15
N LYS A 6 37.38 -14.67 7.79
CA LYS A 6 36.86 -15.96 7.34
C LYS A 6 35.36 -15.90 7.42
N VAL A 7 34.68 -15.86 6.28
CA VAL A 7 33.25 -16.12 6.18
C VAL A 7 33.06 -17.58 6.66
N ARG A 8 32.53 -17.76 7.88
CA ARG A 8 31.97 -19.04 8.28
C ARG A 8 30.78 -19.28 7.36
N THR A 9 30.85 -20.28 6.53
CA THR A 9 29.68 -20.89 5.90
C THR A 9 28.84 -21.43 7.04
N LEU A 10 27.79 -20.71 7.41
CA LEU A 10 26.72 -21.20 8.27
C LEU A 10 25.87 -22.16 7.43
N THR A 11 26.37 -23.35 7.18
CA THR A 11 25.56 -24.49 6.82
C THR A 11 24.84 -24.89 8.10
N ASN A 12 23.59 -24.40 8.28
CA ASN A 12 22.71 -24.96 9.30
C ASN A 12 22.38 -26.39 8.86
N SER A 13 23.05 -27.34 9.41
CA SER A 13 22.73 -28.76 9.18
C SER A 13 21.41 -29.11 9.88
N SER A 14 20.73 -30.16 9.43
CA SER A 14 19.55 -30.69 10.15
C SER A 14 19.87 -30.97 11.61
N ALA A 15 21.09 -31.39 11.93
CA ALA A 15 21.55 -31.58 13.30
C ALA A 15 21.53 -30.29 14.13
N ASP A 16 21.89 -29.13 13.56
CA ASP A 16 21.84 -27.85 14.26
C ASP A 16 20.40 -27.44 14.55
N VAL A 17 19.49 -27.70 13.59
CA VAL A 17 18.05 -27.45 13.77
C VAL A 17 17.47 -28.33 14.88
N LEU A 18 17.76 -29.64 14.83
CA LEU A 18 17.28 -30.60 15.82
C LEU A 18 17.84 -30.30 17.23
N ASN A 19 19.11 -29.99 17.36
CA ASN A 19 19.71 -29.61 18.64
C ASN A 19 19.16 -28.32 19.22
N ALA A 20 18.87 -27.39 18.37
CA ALA A 20 18.28 -26.12 18.83
C ALA A 20 16.80 -26.26 19.23
N ILE A 21 16.03 -27.12 18.57
CA ILE A 21 14.68 -27.51 18.99
C ILE A 21 14.78 -28.20 20.35
N ARG A 22 15.66 -29.20 20.46
CA ARG A 22 15.91 -29.90 21.74
C ARG A 22 16.23 -28.93 22.88
N ASN A 23 17.06 -27.93 22.67
CA ASN A 23 17.44 -26.96 23.68
C ASN A 23 16.31 -26.04 24.13
N SER A 24 15.34 -25.79 23.28
CA SER A 24 14.14 -24.97 23.55
C SER A 24 12.94 -25.78 24.02
N ALA A 25 12.98 -27.11 23.89
CA ALA A 25 11.90 -28.03 24.25
C ALA A 25 11.83 -28.30 25.77
N SER A 26 10.74 -28.96 26.19
CA SER A 26 10.51 -29.33 27.58
C SER A 26 11.60 -30.25 28.14
N VAL A 27 11.65 -30.35 29.46
CA VAL A 27 12.54 -31.30 30.14
C VAL A 27 12.22 -32.72 29.72
N ASN A 28 10.96 -33.04 29.51
CA ASN A 28 10.51 -34.35 29.08
C ASN A 28 11.06 -34.72 27.70
N TYR A 29 10.93 -33.80 26.75
CA TYR A 29 11.48 -33.96 25.39
C TYR A 29 13.03 -34.20 25.43
N ARG A 30 13.74 -33.40 26.22
CA ARG A 30 15.23 -33.53 26.36
C ARG A 30 15.66 -34.83 26.98
N ASN A 31 14.83 -35.47 27.78
CA ASN A 31 15.15 -36.78 28.40
C ASN A 31 15.07 -37.92 27.41
N TYR A 32 14.15 -37.83 26.44
CA TYR A 32 13.95 -38.89 25.43
C TYR A 32 14.76 -38.66 24.14
N VAL A 33 15.02 -37.41 23.77
CA VAL A 33 15.74 -37.05 22.53
C VAL A 33 17.18 -36.67 22.88
N PRO A 34 18.18 -37.49 22.55
CA PRO A 34 19.60 -37.19 22.78
C PRO A 34 20.09 -36.03 21.89
N VAL A 35 21.36 -35.61 22.10
CA VAL A 35 22.04 -34.63 21.25
C VAL A 35 22.37 -35.28 19.91
N VAL A 36 22.04 -34.57 18.81
CA VAL A 36 22.21 -35.02 17.43
C VAL A 36 23.60 -34.69 16.93
N THR A 37 24.29 -35.64 16.36
CA THR A 37 25.54 -35.43 15.59
C THR A 37 25.23 -35.19 14.11
N PRO A 38 26.08 -34.46 13.37
CA PRO A 38 25.83 -34.14 11.95
C PRO A 38 26.16 -35.30 11.03
N ASP A 39 25.48 -36.42 11.24
CA ASP A 39 25.56 -37.63 10.42
C ASP A 39 24.14 -38.20 10.19
N ALA A 40 23.96 -38.89 9.07
CA ALA A 40 22.65 -39.39 8.64
C ALA A 40 22.10 -40.47 9.58
N ASP A 41 22.95 -41.25 10.23
CA ASP A 41 22.50 -42.34 11.10
C ASP A 41 21.98 -41.80 12.43
N SER A 42 22.67 -40.82 13.03
CA SER A 42 22.17 -40.11 14.22
C SER A 42 20.84 -39.40 13.97
N ILE A 43 20.70 -38.74 12.82
CA ILE A 43 19.46 -38.05 12.43
C ILE A 43 18.28 -39.05 12.27
N ARG A 44 18.53 -40.21 11.66
CA ARG A 44 17.54 -41.29 11.53
C ARG A 44 17.11 -41.87 12.86
N GLU A 45 18.07 -42.18 13.74
CA GLU A 45 17.78 -42.69 15.07
C GLU A 45 16.90 -41.73 15.88
N ILE A 46 17.23 -40.46 15.86
CA ILE A 46 16.43 -39.41 16.53
C ILE A 46 15.09 -39.20 15.87
N GLY A 47 15.02 -39.24 14.55
CA GLY A 47 13.78 -39.22 13.81
C GLY A 47 12.84 -40.37 14.22
N ALA A 48 13.38 -41.58 14.36
CA ALA A 48 12.63 -42.73 14.84
C ALA A 48 12.04 -42.50 16.25
N ILE A 49 12.87 -41.98 17.19
CA ILE A 49 12.42 -41.69 18.57
C ILE A 49 11.29 -40.63 18.57
N ILE A 50 11.42 -39.55 17.78
CA ILE A 50 10.40 -38.48 17.68
C ILE A 50 9.12 -39.05 17.06
N MET A 51 9.21 -39.84 15.99
CA MET A 51 8.05 -40.37 15.27
C MET A 51 7.32 -41.51 16.01
N ASP A 52 7.98 -42.17 16.96
CA ASP A 52 7.40 -43.26 17.74
C ASP A 52 6.48 -42.77 18.87
N MET A 53 6.63 -41.50 19.28
CA MET A 53 5.84 -40.90 20.37
C MET A 53 5.09 -39.66 19.90
N PRO A 54 3.74 -39.69 19.77
CA PRO A 54 2.96 -38.51 19.32
C PRO A 54 3.19 -37.23 20.14
N ALA A 55 3.44 -37.38 21.44
CA ALA A 55 3.74 -36.22 22.30
C ALA A 55 5.06 -35.53 21.92
N LEU A 56 6.11 -36.30 21.60
CA LEU A 56 7.39 -35.75 21.14
C LEU A 56 7.28 -35.18 19.74
N GLN A 57 6.49 -35.79 18.86
CA GLN A 57 6.23 -35.33 17.51
C GLN A 57 5.52 -33.96 17.52
N ASN A 58 4.48 -33.80 18.32
CA ASN A 58 3.76 -32.52 18.47
C ASN A 58 4.64 -31.43 19.07
N GLU A 59 5.42 -31.76 20.09
CA GLU A 59 6.34 -30.82 20.70
C GLU A 59 7.46 -30.41 19.72
N PHE A 60 7.98 -31.35 18.92
CA PHE A 60 8.94 -31.07 17.85
C PHE A 60 8.38 -30.10 16.83
N LEU A 61 7.18 -30.34 16.31
CA LEU A 61 6.55 -29.50 15.30
C LEU A 61 6.22 -28.10 15.83
N SER A 62 5.70 -28.00 17.06
CA SER A 62 5.44 -26.71 17.69
C SER A 62 6.73 -25.91 17.92
N ALA A 63 7.81 -26.56 18.36
CA ALA A 63 9.11 -25.92 18.51
C ALA A 63 9.74 -25.57 17.15
N LEU A 64 9.52 -26.37 16.12
CA LEU A 64 9.95 -26.13 14.74
C LEU A 64 9.29 -24.86 14.19
N VAL A 65 7.97 -24.73 14.33
CA VAL A 65 7.22 -23.56 13.89
C VAL A 65 7.67 -22.29 14.61
N ASN A 66 7.86 -22.32 15.93
CA ASN A 66 8.37 -21.18 16.70
C ASN A 66 9.78 -20.76 16.26
N ARG A 67 10.60 -21.70 15.80
CA ARG A 67 11.94 -21.43 15.29
C ARG A 67 11.94 -20.87 13.88
N ILE A 68 11.01 -21.29 13.04
CA ILE A 68 10.78 -20.71 11.70
C ILE A 68 10.63 -19.18 11.82
N GLY A 69 9.82 -18.68 12.75
CA GLY A 69 9.66 -17.25 13.00
C GLY A 69 10.96 -16.49 13.33
N LYS A 70 12.02 -17.17 13.77
CA LYS A 70 13.34 -16.58 14.04
C LYS A 70 14.34 -16.74 12.90
N VAL A 71 14.19 -17.75 12.05
CA VAL A 71 15.11 -18.07 10.94
C VAL A 71 14.83 -17.21 9.71
N ILE A 72 13.59 -16.76 9.52
CA ILE A 72 13.17 -15.96 8.36
C ILE A 72 13.91 -14.63 8.21
N ILE A 73 14.39 -14.07 9.31
CA ILE A 73 15.18 -12.82 9.31
C ILE A 73 16.50 -12.97 8.51
N THR A 74 16.93 -14.20 8.21
CA THR A 74 18.24 -14.47 7.59
C THR A 74 18.19 -15.23 6.26
N SER A 75 17.04 -15.75 5.82
CA SER A 75 16.93 -16.42 4.53
C SER A 75 16.66 -15.43 3.38
N LYS A 76 17.17 -15.70 2.18
CA LYS A 76 16.89 -14.93 0.96
C LYS A 76 15.49 -15.26 0.42
N SER A 77 14.45 -15.16 1.25
CA SER A 77 13.08 -15.17 0.78
C SER A 77 12.81 -13.90 -0.01
N TYR A 78 11.87 -13.96 -0.95
CA TYR A 78 11.39 -12.77 -1.65
C TYR A 78 10.95 -11.74 -0.61
N SER A 79 11.44 -10.52 -0.75
CA SER A 79 11.01 -9.40 0.08
C SER A 79 10.37 -8.34 -0.80
N ASN A 80 9.36 -7.66 -0.28
CA ASN A 80 8.66 -6.60 -0.97
C ASN A 80 9.63 -5.48 -1.38
N PRO A 81 9.81 -5.19 -2.69
CA PRO A 81 10.70 -4.12 -3.14
C PRO A 81 10.30 -2.73 -2.63
N TRP A 82 9.02 -2.56 -2.26
CA TRP A 82 8.46 -1.31 -1.77
C TRP A 82 8.32 -1.27 -0.24
N ALA A 83 8.99 -2.17 0.49
CA ALA A 83 8.96 -2.22 1.96
C ALA A 83 9.40 -0.91 2.63
N MET A 84 10.19 -0.08 1.95
CA MET A 84 10.64 1.22 2.42
C MET A 84 9.51 2.22 2.69
N PHE A 85 8.34 2.04 2.04
CA PHE A 85 7.16 2.88 2.27
C PHE A 85 6.33 2.47 3.49
N LYS A 86 6.65 1.34 4.12
CA LYS A 86 5.96 0.90 5.34
C LYS A 86 6.31 1.81 6.51
N LYS A 87 5.28 2.17 7.28
CA LYS A 87 5.42 3.03 8.46
C LYS A 87 5.81 2.27 9.74
N GLY A 88 5.75 0.93 9.72
CA GLY A 88 6.11 0.08 10.84
C GLY A 88 4.93 -0.70 11.41
N PHE A 89 4.99 -1.02 12.70
CA PHE A 89 4.02 -1.84 13.41
C PHE A 89 3.04 -0.98 14.21
N LEU A 90 1.75 -1.31 14.15
CA LEU A 90 0.71 -0.65 14.92
C LEU A 90 0.39 -1.46 16.18
N ASP A 91 0.95 -1.09 17.34
CA ASP A 91 0.82 -1.83 18.58
C ASP A 91 -0.61 -1.81 19.13
N PHE A 92 -1.26 -0.64 19.11
CA PHE A 92 -2.60 -0.44 19.65
C PHE A 92 -3.54 0.21 18.63
N GLY A 93 -4.84 -0.08 18.78
CA GLY A 93 -5.86 0.47 17.90
C GLY A 93 -5.92 -0.22 16.53
N GLU A 94 -6.93 0.13 15.74
CA GLU A 94 -7.17 -0.36 14.38
C GLU A 94 -7.30 0.78 13.38
N THR A 95 -7.22 2.02 13.88
CA THR A 95 -7.41 3.24 13.10
C THR A 95 -6.24 4.17 13.33
N VAL A 96 -5.72 4.73 12.24
CA VAL A 96 -4.72 5.80 12.25
C VAL A 96 -5.40 7.08 11.81
N GLU A 97 -5.31 8.14 12.60
CA GLU A 97 -5.77 9.47 12.24
C GLU A 97 -4.60 10.29 11.69
N GLU A 98 -4.78 10.85 10.51
CA GLU A 98 -3.88 11.80 9.91
C GLU A 98 -4.55 13.19 9.96
N VAL A 99 -3.84 14.18 10.49
CA VAL A 99 -4.40 15.53 10.70
C VAL A 99 -3.58 16.54 9.92
N PHE A 100 -4.26 17.33 9.09
CA PHE A 100 -3.69 18.47 8.39
C PHE A 100 -4.24 19.77 8.97
N VAL A 101 -3.34 20.72 9.27
CA VAL A 101 -3.70 22.06 9.76
C VAL A 101 -3.33 23.08 8.70
N ALA A 102 -4.33 23.82 8.21
CA ALA A 102 -4.11 24.87 7.20
C ALA A 102 -3.30 26.03 7.76
N MET A 103 -2.64 26.77 6.88
CA MET A 103 -1.88 27.97 7.25
C MET A 103 -2.78 29.03 7.89
N ALA A 104 -2.26 29.71 8.91
CA ALA A 104 -2.98 30.83 9.55
C ALA A 104 -3.21 31.98 8.54
N LYS A 105 -4.36 32.61 8.65
CA LYS A 105 -4.69 33.79 7.83
C LYS A 105 -3.89 35.01 8.32
N PRO A 106 -3.32 35.81 7.41
CA PRO A 106 -2.75 37.08 7.79
C PRO A 106 -3.85 38.12 8.05
N PHE A 107 -3.68 38.93 9.08
CA PHE A 107 -4.54 40.07 9.36
C PHE A 107 -3.81 41.37 9.12
N GLN A 108 -4.54 42.41 8.65
CA GLN A 108 -4.01 43.71 8.49
C GLN A 108 -3.83 44.37 9.88
N TYR A 109 -2.67 44.95 10.14
CA TYR A 109 -2.45 45.71 11.35
C TYR A 109 -3.24 47.04 11.27
N ASP A 110 -4.27 47.17 12.10
CA ASP A 110 -5.06 48.40 12.25
C ASP A 110 -5.24 48.72 13.75
N PRO A 111 -4.52 49.73 14.29
CA PRO A 111 -4.68 50.09 15.68
C PRO A 111 -6.08 50.57 16.08
N ALA A 112 -6.85 51.14 15.10
CA ALA A 112 -8.14 51.71 15.41
C ALA A 112 -9.22 50.65 15.70
N VAL A 113 -9.03 49.39 15.22
CA VAL A 113 -9.95 48.29 15.45
C VAL A 113 -9.43 47.26 16.45
N ALA A 114 -8.15 47.36 16.86
CA ALA A 114 -7.47 46.41 17.72
C ALA A 114 -8.23 46.10 19.02
N GLU A 115 -8.81 47.11 19.68
CA GLU A 115 -9.58 46.94 20.90
C GLU A 115 -10.90 46.20 20.67
N LYS A 116 -11.54 46.39 19.51
CA LYS A 116 -12.80 45.75 19.13
C LYS A 116 -12.64 44.31 18.72
N GLU A 117 -11.49 43.99 18.16
CA GLU A 117 -11.17 42.64 17.67
C GLU A 117 -10.36 41.79 18.62
N LEU A 118 -9.97 42.30 19.80
CA LEU A 118 -9.13 41.62 20.80
C LEU A 118 -9.68 40.23 21.21
N PHE A 119 -10.99 40.06 21.25
CA PHE A 119 -11.65 38.81 21.65
C PHE A 119 -12.22 38.02 20.45
N LYS A 120 -11.96 38.44 19.22
CA LYS A 120 -12.38 37.71 18.03
C LYS A 120 -11.63 36.39 17.93
N ARG A 121 -12.38 35.29 17.87
CA ARG A 121 -11.81 33.96 17.73
C ARG A 121 -11.59 33.65 16.25
N GLU A 122 -10.41 33.17 15.91
CA GLU A 122 -10.11 32.58 14.61
C GLU A 122 -9.86 31.09 14.82
N ILE A 123 -10.73 30.25 14.27
CA ILE A 123 -10.64 28.80 14.42
C ILE A 123 -9.78 28.30 13.27
N PRO A 124 -8.70 27.51 13.55
CA PRO A 124 -7.88 26.92 12.49
C PRO A 124 -8.75 26.01 11.61
N ASP A 125 -8.48 26.05 10.30
CA ASP A 125 -9.03 25.05 9.38
C ASP A 125 -8.21 23.75 9.51
N VAL A 126 -8.85 22.72 10.05
CA VAL A 126 -8.26 21.42 10.32
C VAL A 126 -9.01 20.37 9.54
N GLN A 127 -8.29 19.58 8.76
CA GLN A 127 -8.82 18.43 8.05
C GLN A 127 -8.20 17.16 8.62
N SER A 128 -8.99 16.10 8.77
CA SER A 128 -8.49 14.80 9.22
C SER A 128 -8.92 13.68 8.27
N ALA A 129 -8.05 12.71 8.12
CA ALA A 129 -8.30 11.47 7.41
C ALA A 129 -8.14 10.29 8.36
N PHE A 130 -9.05 9.33 8.28
CA PHE A 130 -9.01 8.13 9.10
C PHE A 130 -8.68 6.93 8.22
N HIS A 131 -7.60 6.24 8.61
CA HIS A 131 -7.14 5.03 7.95
C HIS A 131 -7.48 3.84 8.84
N VAL A 132 -8.29 2.91 8.32
CA VAL A 132 -8.79 1.76 9.08
C VAL A 132 -8.15 0.49 8.56
N MET A 133 -7.88 -0.46 9.47
CA MET A 133 -7.39 -1.78 9.10
C MET A 133 -8.35 -2.47 8.13
N ASN A 134 -7.85 -2.87 6.97
CA ASN A 134 -8.65 -3.39 5.86
C ASN A 134 -8.13 -4.70 5.26
N PHE A 135 -7.03 -5.24 5.78
CA PHE A 135 -6.46 -6.48 5.29
C PHE A 135 -6.25 -7.45 6.45
N GLN A 136 -7.09 -8.50 6.50
CA GLN A 136 -7.02 -9.56 7.49
C GLN A 136 -7.05 -10.90 6.76
N LYS A 137 -5.87 -11.47 6.53
CA LYS A 137 -5.73 -12.73 5.79
C LYS A 137 -4.90 -13.73 6.59
N PHE A 138 -4.98 -14.99 6.19
CA PHE A 138 -4.03 -15.99 6.62
C PHE A 138 -3.58 -16.83 5.43
N TYR A 139 -2.33 -17.27 5.49
CA TYR A 139 -1.74 -18.20 4.54
C TYR A 139 -1.64 -19.58 5.20
N LYS A 140 -1.93 -20.62 4.44
CA LYS A 140 -1.96 -21.98 4.95
C LYS A 140 -1.07 -22.87 4.12
N THR A 141 -0.28 -23.74 4.77
CA THR A 141 0.39 -24.89 4.15
C THR A 141 0.19 -26.11 5.02
N THR A 142 0.26 -27.29 4.42
CA THR A 142 0.07 -28.57 5.09
C THR A 142 1.34 -29.41 4.98
N THR A 143 1.72 -30.08 6.07
CA THR A 143 2.80 -31.06 6.10
C THR A 143 2.21 -32.41 6.47
N GLU A 144 2.40 -33.42 5.62
CA GLU A 144 1.98 -34.77 5.91
C GLU A 144 2.99 -35.50 6.80
N GLU A 145 2.54 -36.48 7.59
CA GLU A 145 3.43 -37.28 8.44
C GLU A 145 4.50 -38.01 7.61
N GLN A 146 4.15 -38.41 6.38
CA GLN A 146 5.10 -39.05 5.47
C GLN A 146 6.23 -38.12 5.05
N ASP A 147 5.94 -36.83 4.81
CA ASP A 147 6.96 -35.83 4.48
C ASP A 147 7.90 -35.62 5.64
N LEU A 148 7.38 -35.59 6.86
CA LEU A 148 8.19 -35.49 8.06
C LEU A 148 9.09 -36.72 8.25
N ARG A 149 8.58 -37.93 8.04
CA ARG A 149 9.36 -39.17 8.07
C ARG A 149 10.47 -39.17 7.01
N LEU A 150 10.15 -38.71 5.79
CA LEU A 150 11.14 -38.58 4.71
C LEU A 150 12.22 -37.56 5.03
N ALA A 151 11.89 -36.48 5.72
CA ALA A 151 12.84 -35.47 6.13
C ALA A 151 13.88 -36.00 7.10
N PHE A 152 13.57 -36.99 7.94
CA PHE A 152 14.53 -37.64 8.83
C PHE A 152 15.41 -38.68 8.14
N LEU A 153 15.17 -39.03 6.88
CA LEU A 153 15.99 -39.99 6.15
C LEU A 153 17.27 -39.39 5.57
N SER A 154 17.37 -38.08 5.46
CA SER A 154 18.56 -37.41 4.89
C SER A 154 19.12 -36.34 5.83
N GLU A 155 20.41 -36.10 5.72
CA GLU A 155 21.11 -35.10 6.55
C GLU A 155 20.56 -33.70 6.45
N ASP A 156 20.07 -33.28 5.26
CA ASP A 156 19.51 -31.96 5.02
C ASP A 156 17.99 -31.96 4.97
N GLY A 157 17.31 -33.08 5.15
CA GLY A 157 15.88 -33.24 4.92
C GLY A 157 15.00 -32.36 5.83
N VAL A 158 15.34 -32.31 7.12
CA VAL A 158 14.59 -31.47 8.08
C VAL A 158 14.78 -29.99 7.76
N TYR A 159 15.99 -29.56 7.39
CA TYR A 159 16.26 -28.20 6.97
C TYR A 159 15.47 -27.83 5.71
N ASN A 160 15.43 -28.72 4.71
CA ASN A 160 14.69 -28.52 3.48
C ASN A 160 13.17 -28.44 3.71
N LEU A 161 12.62 -29.24 4.63
CA LEU A 161 11.20 -29.17 5.01
C LEU A 161 10.85 -27.83 5.64
N VAL A 162 11.67 -27.36 6.59
CA VAL A 162 11.51 -26.05 7.24
C VAL A 162 11.57 -24.93 6.20
N SER A 163 12.56 -24.98 5.31
CA SER A 163 12.73 -23.97 4.25
C SER A 163 11.52 -23.91 3.33
N LYS A 164 10.97 -25.07 2.91
CA LYS A 164 9.78 -25.12 2.05
C LYS A 164 8.56 -24.47 2.71
N ILE A 165 8.27 -24.80 3.97
CA ILE A 165 7.15 -24.22 4.72
C ILE A 165 7.33 -22.71 4.82
N THR A 166 8.55 -22.27 5.16
CA THR A 166 8.90 -20.87 5.32
C THR A 166 8.75 -20.09 4.01
N GLU A 167 9.41 -20.56 2.95
CA GLU A 167 9.41 -19.87 1.65
C GLU A 167 8.00 -19.70 1.08
N GLN A 168 7.15 -20.73 1.18
CA GLN A 168 5.78 -20.63 0.68
C GLN A 168 4.98 -19.52 1.36
N LEU A 169 4.98 -19.49 2.69
CA LEU A 169 4.11 -18.59 3.45
C LEU A 169 4.60 -17.15 3.40
N TYR A 170 5.90 -16.94 3.56
CA TYR A 170 6.46 -15.58 3.58
C TYR A 170 6.60 -14.97 2.20
N THR A 171 7.01 -15.74 1.21
CA THR A 171 7.03 -15.28 -0.18
C THR A 171 5.63 -14.90 -0.66
N ALA A 172 4.61 -15.68 -0.29
CA ALA A 172 3.22 -15.34 -0.61
C ALA A 172 2.81 -14.03 0.07
N MET A 173 3.10 -13.85 1.36
CA MET A 173 2.78 -12.63 2.10
C MET A 173 3.48 -11.38 1.52
N GLU A 174 4.78 -11.46 1.27
CA GLU A 174 5.57 -10.34 0.73
C GLU A 174 5.17 -9.98 -0.71
N ASN A 175 4.89 -11.01 -1.54
CA ASN A 175 4.39 -10.78 -2.89
C ASN A 175 3.00 -10.14 -2.89
N ASP A 176 2.09 -10.62 -2.04
CA ASP A 176 0.75 -10.07 -1.94
C ASP A 176 0.77 -8.62 -1.44
N GLU A 177 1.65 -8.30 -0.47
CA GLU A 177 1.86 -6.93 -0.02
C GLU A 177 2.29 -6.03 -1.19
N PHE A 178 3.27 -6.46 -1.97
CA PHE A 178 3.73 -5.72 -3.15
C PHE A 178 2.63 -5.56 -4.20
N GLN A 179 1.85 -6.63 -4.50
CA GLN A 179 0.74 -6.57 -5.45
C GLN A 179 -0.37 -5.61 -4.98
N VAL A 180 -0.71 -5.62 -3.69
CA VAL A 180 -1.69 -4.70 -3.11
C VAL A 180 -1.21 -3.25 -3.20
N MET A 181 0.06 -2.97 -2.91
CA MET A 181 0.63 -1.63 -3.05
C MET A 181 0.58 -1.12 -4.49
N LYS A 182 0.96 -1.97 -5.46
CA LYS A 182 0.83 -1.66 -6.89
C LYS A 182 -0.62 -1.39 -7.29
N TYR A 183 -1.53 -2.27 -6.85
CA TYR A 183 -2.96 -2.14 -7.13
C TYR A 183 -3.52 -0.82 -6.59
N MET A 184 -3.18 -0.44 -5.34
CA MET A 184 -3.61 0.83 -4.76
C MET A 184 -3.14 2.03 -5.59
N LEU A 185 -1.87 2.04 -6.01
CA LEU A 185 -1.32 3.12 -6.83
C LEU A 185 -2.01 3.19 -8.20
N ALA A 186 -2.17 2.05 -8.87
CA ALA A 186 -2.88 1.95 -10.14
C ALA A 186 -4.35 2.40 -9.99
N ARG A 187 -5.02 2.02 -8.90
CA ARG A 187 -6.42 2.36 -8.64
C ARG A 187 -6.60 3.85 -8.41
N ASN A 188 -5.74 4.48 -7.63
CA ASN A 188 -5.78 5.93 -7.40
C ASN A 188 -5.54 6.70 -8.70
N LEU A 189 -4.61 6.23 -9.52
CA LEU A 189 -4.35 6.84 -10.82
C LEU A 189 -5.56 6.70 -11.77
N SER A 190 -6.13 5.50 -11.89
CA SER A 190 -7.31 5.26 -12.72
C SER A 190 -8.55 6.03 -12.27
N ARG A 191 -8.64 6.35 -10.98
CA ARG A 191 -9.69 7.22 -10.43
C ARG A 191 -9.39 8.72 -10.59
N GLY A 192 -8.27 9.07 -11.22
CA GLY A 192 -7.83 10.47 -11.35
C GLY A 192 -7.56 11.16 -10.00
N GLN A 193 -7.13 10.39 -9.00
CA GLN A 193 -6.79 10.88 -7.65
C GLN A 193 -5.31 11.27 -7.52
N ILE A 194 -4.52 11.01 -8.56
CA ILE A 194 -3.13 11.43 -8.68
C ILE A 194 -3.07 12.49 -9.78
N SER A 195 -2.36 13.59 -9.52
CA SER A 195 -2.12 14.62 -10.53
C SER A 195 -1.31 14.07 -11.69
N VAL A 196 -1.62 14.44 -12.92
CA VAL A 196 -0.96 13.92 -14.10
C VAL A 196 -0.19 15.00 -14.85
N GLN A 197 0.98 14.65 -15.35
CA GLN A 197 1.78 15.49 -16.21
C GLN A 197 2.16 14.74 -17.48
N THR A 198 1.83 15.32 -18.63
CA THR A 198 2.21 14.73 -19.92
C THR A 198 3.71 14.83 -20.15
N ILE A 199 4.32 13.73 -20.58
CA ILE A 199 5.72 13.71 -21.02
C ILE A 199 5.86 13.04 -22.39
N ASN A 200 6.89 13.45 -23.10
CA ASN A 200 7.25 12.82 -24.38
C ASN A 200 8.27 11.69 -24.12
N THR A 201 7.81 10.45 -24.06
CA THR A 201 8.67 9.28 -23.82
C THR A 201 9.62 8.97 -24.97
N SER A 202 9.35 9.50 -26.18
CA SER A 202 10.23 9.32 -27.35
C SER A 202 11.42 10.30 -27.33
N ASN A 203 11.34 11.37 -26.55
CA ASN A 203 12.42 12.32 -26.36
C ASN A 203 12.85 12.37 -24.88
N ILE A 204 13.99 11.78 -24.61
CA ILE A 204 14.56 11.62 -23.26
C ILE A 204 14.82 12.98 -22.61
N ASP A 205 15.31 13.95 -23.35
CA ASP A 205 15.62 15.29 -22.81
C ASP A 205 14.36 16.04 -22.42
N ASP A 206 13.29 15.97 -23.23
CA ASP A 206 11.99 16.56 -22.90
C ASP A 206 11.35 15.90 -21.67
N ALA A 207 11.43 14.58 -21.58
CA ALA A 207 10.95 13.84 -20.40
C ALA A 207 11.72 14.25 -19.14
N THR A 208 13.05 14.36 -19.22
CA THR A 208 13.92 14.80 -18.14
C THR A 208 13.57 16.21 -17.67
N VAL A 209 13.33 17.15 -18.59
CA VAL A 209 12.94 18.54 -18.29
C VAL A 209 11.58 18.57 -17.59
N ALA A 210 10.59 17.80 -18.05
CA ALA A 210 9.28 17.75 -17.44
C ALA A 210 9.32 17.17 -16.03
N MET A 211 10.05 16.08 -15.81
CA MET A 211 10.27 15.49 -14.48
C MET A 211 10.96 16.46 -13.53
N ARG A 212 11.98 17.17 -14.01
CA ARG A 212 12.67 18.20 -13.23
C ARG A 212 11.75 19.33 -12.81
N LYS A 213 10.91 19.78 -13.74
CA LYS A 213 9.91 20.81 -13.45
C LYS A 213 8.98 20.35 -12.34
N ALA A 214 8.40 19.15 -12.45
CA ALA A 214 7.51 18.58 -11.45
C ALA A 214 8.17 18.49 -10.06
N SER A 215 9.40 17.98 -9.99
CA SER A 215 10.15 17.88 -8.74
C SER A 215 10.43 19.26 -8.12
N ASN A 216 10.70 20.29 -8.94
CA ASN A 216 10.88 21.66 -8.46
C ASN A 216 9.56 22.28 -8.00
N ASP A 217 8.46 22.05 -8.71
CA ASP A 217 7.14 22.58 -8.39
C ASP A 217 6.67 22.07 -7.02
N LEU A 218 6.98 20.84 -6.66
CA LEU A 218 6.65 20.26 -5.34
C LEU A 218 7.35 20.93 -4.16
N LEU A 219 8.44 21.68 -4.39
CA LEU A 219 9.12 22.43 -3.32
C LEU A 219 8.32 23.64 -2.84
N PHE A 220 7.37 24.09 -3.64
CA PHE A 220 6.56 25.27 -3.36
C PHE A 220 5.19 24.87 -2.81
N MET A 221 4.63 25.71 -1.98
CA MET A 221 3.29 25.53 -1.45
C MET A 221 2.27 25.52 -2.58
N SER A 222 1.60 24.38 -2.79
CA SER A 222 0.56 24.19 -3.81
C SER A 222 -0.53 23.25 -3.29
N ASN A 223 -1.74 23.40 -3.82
CA ASN A 223 -2.88 22.52 -3.55
C ASN A 223 -3.27 21.66 -4.76
N GLU A 224 -2.41 21.61 -5.78
CA GLU A 224 -2.71 20.94 -7.06
C GLU A 224 -2.30 19.47 -7.07
N TYR A 225 -1.38 19.06 -6.18
CA TYR A 225 -0.69 17.76 -6.28
C TYR A 225 -1.16 16.72 -5.26
N ASN A 226 -2.13 17.05 -4.40
CA ASN A 226 -2.70 16.13 -3.42
C ASN A 226 -4.21 16.01 -3.57
N LEU A 227 -4.76 14.88 -3.10
CA LEU A 227 -6.18 14.56 -3.26
C LEU A 227 -7.10 15.50 -2.47
N ALA A 228 -6.69 15.88 -1.27
CA ALA A 228 -7.47 16.76 -0.40
C ALA A 228 -7.53 18.21 -0.90
N GLY A 229 -6.66 18.62 -1.82
CA GLY A 229 -6.54 19.98 -2.31
C GLY A 229 -6.04 20.95 -1.24
N VAL A 230 -5.25 20.46 -0.29
CA VAL A 230 -4.62 21.27 0.77
C VAL A 230 -3.32 21.88 0.30
N THR A 231 -3.01 23.07 0.80
CA THR A 231 -1.78 23.77 0.42
C THR A 231 -0.60 23.20 1.21
N THR A 232 0.23 22.41 0.54
CA THR A 232 1.42 21.76 1.11
C THR A 232 2.59 21.74 0.13
N HIS A 233 3.74 21.25 0.56
CA HIS A 233 4.95 21.08 -0.26
C HIS A 233 5.61 19.75 0.08
N THR A 234 6.51 19.28 -0.77
CA THR A 234 7.32 18.08 -0.54
C THR A 234 8.80 18.42 -0.74
N LEU A 235 9.60 18.28 0.31
CA LEU A 235 11.04 18.50 0.25
C LEU A 235 11.72 17.44 -0.64
N ARG A 236 12.91 17.74 -1.17
CA ARG A 236 13.63 16.78 -2.05
C ARG A 236 13.93 15.45 -1.38
N ASP A 237 14.30 15.50 -0.11
CA ASP A 237 14.62 14.30 0.68
C ASP A 237 13.40 13.40 0.92
N ASP A 238 12.18 13.93 0.73
CA ASP A 238 10.92 13.20 0.86
C ASP A 238 10.30 12.83 -0.50
N GLN A 239 10.95 13.20 -1.62
CA GLN A 239 10.49 12.84 -2.97
C GLN A 239 11.02 11.48 -3.37
N TYR A 240 10.13 10.52 -3.69
CA TYR A 240 10.45 9.20 -4.19
C TYR A 240 9.90 9.00 -5.60
N ILE A 241 10.70 8.38 -6.45
CA ILE A 241 10.34 8.13 -7.84
C ILE A 241 10.12 6.64 -8.01
N ILE A 242 8.89 6.26 -8.33
CA ILE A 242 8.55 4.89 -8.74
C ILE A 242 8.67 4.82 -10.25
N ILE A 243 9.65 4.08 -10.74
CA ILE A 243 10.01 4.05 -12.16
C ILE A 243 9.74 2.68 -12.79
N ASN A 244 9.13 2.68 -13.96
CA ASN A 244 8.93 1.47 -14.76
C ASN A 244 10.27 0.99 -15.31
N THR A 245 10.60 -0.29 -15.10
CA THR A 245 11.87 -0.89 -15.55
C THR A 245 12.11 -0.75 -17.06
N ALA A 246 11.04 -0.75 -17.87
CA ALA A 246 11.17 -0.53 -19.33
C ALA A 246 11.63 0.89 -19.65
N PHE A 247 11.13 1.89 -18.90
CA PHE A 247 11.56 3.28 -19.08
C PHE A 247 12.94 3.52 -18.46
N ASP A 248 13.21 2.98 -17.26
CA ASP A 248 14.51 3.06 -16.62
C ASP A 248 15.65 2.54 -17.52
N ALA A 249 15.42 1.44 -18.23
CA ALA A 249 16.38 0.87 -19.16
C ALA A 249 16.73 1.81 -20.34
N THR A 250 15.86 2.76 -20.68
CA THR A 250 16.10 3.76 -21.73
C THR A 250 16.81 5.02 -21.22
N GLN A 251 16.85 5.22 -19.90
CA GLN A 251 17.44 6.37 -19.24
C GLN A 251 18.83 6.05 -18.70
N SER A 252 19.73 7.01 -18.71
CA SER A 252 20.94 6.89 -17.90
C SER A 252 20.69 7.44 -16.48
N VAL A 253 21.27 6.80 -15.47
CA VAL A 253 21.23 7.28 -14.07
C VAL A 253 21.64 8.75 -13.96
N LYS A 254 22.60 9.16 -14.79
CA LYS A 254 23.07 10.55 -14.84
C LYS A 254 22.00 11.53 -15.34
N ASN A 255 21.19 11.15 -16.32
CA ASN A 255 20.12 12.00 -16.82
C ASN A 255 18.98 12.13 -15.79
N LEU A 256 18.60 11.03 -15.17
CA LEU A 256 17.62 11.03 -14.08
C LEU A 256 18.09 11.84 -12.87
N ALA A 257 19.34 11.68 -12.44
CA ALA A 257 19.91 12.47 -11.34
C ALA A 257 19.85 13.98 -11.62
N ARG A 258 20.14 14.39 -12.86
CA ARG A 258 19.98 15.79 -13.30
C ARG A 258 18.51 16.24 -13.31
N ALA A 259 17.59 15.37 -13.70
CA ALA A 259 16.15 15.68 -13.69
C ALA A 259 15.68 16.06 -12.30
N PHE A 260 16.08 15.29 -11.30
CA PHE A 260 15.65 15.50 -9.91
C PHE A 260 16.61 16.37 -9.08
N ASN A 261 17.64 16.94 -9.74
CA ASN A 261 18.63 17.80 -9.12
C ASN A 261 19.33 17.16 -7.89
N MET A 262 19.55 15.87 -8.00
CA MET A 262 20.20 15.00 -7.02
C MET A 262 21.56 14.54 -7.56
N SER A 263 22.46 14.09 -6.67
CA SER A 263 23.61 13.30 -7.09
C SER A 263 23.16 11.90 -7.56
N GLU A 264 23.99 11.18 -8.32
CA GLU A 264 23.65 9.83 -8.76
C GLU A 264 23.42 8.87 -7.56
N ALA A 265 24.14 9.06 -6.47
CA ALA A 265 23.99 8.26 -5.26
C ALA A 265 22.69 8.57 -4.51
N GLU A 266 22.31 9.84 -4.41
CA GLU A 266 21.03 10.28 -3.80
C GLU A 266 19.85 9.76 -4.63
N LEU A 267 19.92 9.89 -5.96
CA LEU A 267 18.87 9.37 -6.83
C LEU A 267 18.63 7.87 -6.60
N LEU A 268 19.68 7.07 -6.51
CA LEU A 268 19.56 5.62 -6.26
C LEU A 268 18.88 5.32 -4.91
N GLY A 269 19.05 6.20 -3.91
CA GLY A 269 18.35 6.10 -2.62
C GLY A 269 16.86 6.45 -2.68
N HIS A 270 16.45 7.25 -3.66
CA HIS A 270 15.07 7.74 -3.82
C HIS A 270 14.34 7.13 -5.02
N THR A 271 14.98 6.19 -5.74
CA THR A 271 14.38 5.49 -6.87
C THR A 271 13.89 4.11 -6.47
N VAL A 272 12.64 3.82 -6.80
CA VAL A 272 11.99 2.55 -6.57
C VAL A 272 11.54 1.97 -7.91
N LEU A 273 11.97 0.75 -8.20
CA LEU A 273 11.64 0.10 -9.46
C LEU A 273 10.28 -0.60 -9.37
N VAL A 274 9.56 -0.58 -10.49
CA VAL A 274 8.37 -1.40 -10.74
C VAL A 274 8.51 -2.10 -12.08
N ASP A 275 8.11 -3.35 -12.12
CA ASP A 275 8.12 -4.17 -13.33
C ASP A 275 7.13 -3.69 -14.40
N GLY A 276 6.15 -2.87 -14.00
CA GLY A 276 5.09 -2.23 -14.77
C GLY A 276 3.88 -1.97 -13.90
N PHE A 277 3.26 -0.79 -14.04
CA PHE A 277 2.10 -0.41 -13.21
C PHE A 277 0.86 -1.25 -13.52
N GLY A 278 0.73 -1.78 -14.73
CA GLY A 278 -0.33 -2.69 -15.14
C GLY A 278 0.04 -4.18 -15.06
N LYS A 279 1.26 -4.54 -14.66
CA LYS A 279 1.63 -5.94 -14.41
C LYS A 279 1.11 -6.40 -13.05
N LEU A 280 -0.21 -6.46 -12.93
CA LEU A 280 -0.92 -6.92 -11.74
C LEU A 280 -1.28 -8.40 -11.90
N ASP A 281 -1.11 -9.20 -10.87
CA ASP A 281 -1.68 -10.55 -10.81
C ASP A 281 -3.17 -10.45 -10.48
N VAL A 282 -3.99 -10.22 -11.51
CA VAL A 282 -5.45 -10.00 -11.38
C VAL A 282 -6.12 -11.20 -10.70
N LYS A 283 -5.68 -12.44 -11.03
CA LYS A 283 -6.22 -13.64 -10.42
C LYS A 283 -5.95 -13.66 -8.91
N ARG A 284 -4.71 -13.42 -8.52
CA ARG A 284 -4.29 -13.40 -7.13
C ARG A 284 -4.97 -12.27 -6.34
N LEU A 285 -5.09 -11.09 -6.93
CA LEU A 285 -5.81 -9.97 -6.34
C LEU A 285 -7.32 -10.28 -6.20
N GLY A 286 -7.93 -10.94 -7.18
CA GLY A 286 -9.31 -11.40 -7.09
C GLY A 286 -9.54 -12.37 -5.93
N GLU A 287 -8.61 -13.29 -5.69
CA GLU A 287 -8.63 -14.20 -4.52
C GLU A 287 -8.45 -13.43 -3.20
N LEU A 288 -7.56 -12.43 -3.17
CA LEU A 288 -7.31 -11.61 -1.98
C LEU A 288 -8.50 -10.71 -1.62
N PHE A 289 -9.21 -10.17 -2.60
CA PHE A 289 -10.32 -9.25 -2.41
C PHE A 289 -11.68 -9.88 -2.71
N GLU A 290 -11.77 -11.22 -2.67
CA GLU A 290 -13.03 -11.92 -2.87
C GLU A 290 -14.09 -11.42 -1.90
N GLY A 291 -15.24 -10.99 -2.45
CA GLY A 291 -16.37 -10.43 -1.69
C GLY A 291 -16.22 -8.95 -1.29
N ASP A 292 -15.14 -8.26 -1.64
CA ASP A 292 -15.02 -6.82 -1.41
C ASP A 292 -15.71 -6.04 -2.54
N PRO A 293 -16.79 -5.27 -2.26
CA PRO A 293 -17.50 -4.50 -3.27
C PRO A 293 -16.68 -3.35 -3.88
N ASN A 294 -15.55 -2.99 -3.27
CA ASN A 294 -14.67 -1.93 -3.74
C ASN A 294 -13.54 -2.44 -4.65
N TYR A 295 -13.38 -3.76 -4.72
CA TYR A 295 -12.41 -4.36 -5.65
C TYR A 295 -12.84 -4.09 -7.09
N TYR A 296 -11.88 -3.66 -7.90
CA TYR A 296 -12.07 -3.41 -9.32
C TYR A 296 -11.15 -4.32 -10.12
N GLU A 297 -11.73 -5.16 -10.94
CA GLU A 297 -11.00 -6.01 -11.86
C GLU A 297 -10.70 -5.24 -13.14
N TYR A 298 -9.42 -5.06 -13.41
CA TYR A 298 -8.95 -4.35 -14.60
C TYR A 298 -9.13 -5.20 -15.87
N SER A 299 -9.60 -4.57 -16.94
CA SER A 299 -9.55 -5.12 -18.27
C SER A 299 -8.11 -5.15 -18.81
N LYS A 300 -7.89 -5.95 -19.86
CA LYS A 300 -6.57 -6.06 -20.49
C LYS A 300 -6.10 -4.72 -21.05
N ASP A 301 -6.99 -3.96 -21.68
CA ASP A 301 -6.67 -2.66 -22.30
C ASP A 301 -6.28 -1.61 -21.21
N GLU A 302 -6.95 -1.63 -20.07
CA GLU A 302 -6.60 -0.76 -18.95
C GLU A 302 -5.23 -1.12 -18.34
N LEU A 303 -4.91 -2.41 -18.25
CA LEU A 303 -3.60 -2.86 -17.78
C LEU A 303 -2.50 -2.48 -18.76
N GLU A 304 -2.74 -2.56 -20.07
CA GLU A 304 -1.81 -2.11 -21.10
C GLU A 304 -1.57 -0.59 -20.99
N ALA A 305 -2.63 0.21 -20.83
CA ALA A 305 -2.52 1.65 -20.62
C ALA A 305 -1.70 2.01 -19.37
N LEU A 306 -1.91 1.29 -18.26
CA LEU A 306 -1.12 1.46 -17.04
C LEU A 306 0.36 1.10 -17.24
N ASN A 307 0.68 0.12 -18.09
CA ASN A 307 2.06 -0.27 -18.37
C ASN A 307 2.83 0.77 -19.21
N GLU A 308 2.13 1.63 -19.93
CA GLU A 308 2.76 2.73 -20.69
C GLU A 308 3.26 3.88 -19.81
N ILE A 309 2.86 3.90 -18.53
CA ILE A 309 3.27 4.93 -17.58
C ILE A 309 4.76 4.75 -17.25
N PRO A 310 5.60 5.77 -17.52
CA PRO A 310 7.03 5.66 -17.31
C PRO A 310 7.43 5.81 -15.82
N ALA A 311 6.82 6.73 -15.07
CA ALA A 311 7.16 6.96 -13.68
C ALA A 311 6.04 7.69 -12.93
N ILE A 312 6.06 7.55 -11.60
CA ILE A 312 5.22 8.30 -10.67
C ILE A 312 6.13 8.88 -9.58
N LEU A 313 6.06 10.18 -9.36
CA LEU A 313 6.73 10.89 -8.28
C LEU A 313 5.76 10.97 -7.09
N VAL A 314 6.17 10.49 -5.94
CA VAL A 314 5.35 10.45 -4.73
C VAL A 314 6.10 11.05 -3.55
N ASP A 315 5.35 11.63 -2.63
CA ASP A 315 5.84 11.97 -1.31
C ASP A 315 6.12 10.70 -0.51
N ARG A 316 7.14 10.69 0.35
CA ARG A 316 7.48 9.60 1.26
C ARG A 316 6.28 9.14 2.09
N ASP A 317 5.40 10.07 2.44
CA ASP A 317 4.24 9.82 3.28
C ASP A 317 2.98 9.45 2.48
N TYR A 318 3.09 9.31 1.15
CA TYR A 318 1.97 8.94 0.30
C TYR A 318 1.34 7.60 0.68
N PHE A 319 2.16 6.57 0.97
CA PHE A 319 1.65 5.28 1.42
C PHE A 319 1.50 5.25 2.95
N VAL A 320 0.32 4.92 3.42
CA VAL A 320 0.00 4.73 4.84
C VAL A 320 -0.20 3.23 5.07
N ILE A 321 0.92 2.52 5.33
CA ILE A 321 0.94 1.07 5.47
C ILE A 321 1.52 0.70 6.82
N TYR A 322 0.73 -0.04 7.61
CA TYR A 322 1.12 -0.55 8.91
C TYR A 322 0.90 -2.05 9.01
N ASP A 323 1.84 -2.74 9.62
CA ASP A 323 1.65 -4.12 10.09
C ASP A 323 0.94 -4.10 11.45
N LYS A 324 -0.07 -4.95 11.64
CA LYS A 324 -0.82 -5.05 12.91
C LYS A 324 -0.58 -6.38 13.61
N LEU A 325 -0.63 -7.47 12.86
CA LEU A 325 -0.43 -8.81 13.38
C LEU A 325 0.32 -9.64 12.35
N GLN A 326 1.34 -10.33 12.83
CA GLN A 326 2.01 -11.39 12.11
C GLN A 326 2.23 -12.55 13.07
N GLN A 327 1.40 -13.59 12.97
CA GLN A 327 1.41 -14.69 13.93
C GLN A 327 1.32 -16.03 13.25
N PHE A 328 2.24 -16.92 13.62
CA PHE A 328 2.19 -18.32 13.28
C PHE A 328 1.29 -19.10 14.23
N ARG A 329 0.53 -20.05 13.68
CA ARG A 329 -0.24 -21.06 14.39
C ARG A 329 -0.12 -22.38 13.64
N ASP A 330 -0.17 -23.48 14.36
CA ASP A 330 -0.21 -24.83 13.83
C ASP A 330 -1.32 -25.63 14.47
N LEU A 331 -1.84 -26.61 13.73
CA LEU A 331 -2.89 -27.50 14.19
C LEU A 331 -2.72 -28.88 13.57
N GLU A 332 -2.63 -29.90 14.41
CA GLU A 332 -2.64 -31.29 14.01
C GLU A 332 -4.04 -31.74 13.62
N ASN A 333 -4.14 -32.48 12.51
CA ASN A 333 -5.31 -33.26 12.17
C ASN A 333 -5.04 -34.74 12.41
N VAL A 334 -5.46 -35.23 13.57
CA VAL A 334 -5.21 -36.61 14.02
C VAL A 334 -5.87 -37.65 13.10
N GLN A 335 -6.99 -37.33 12.49
CA GLN A 335 -7.69 -38.21 11.59
C GLN A 335 -7.01 -38.34 10.22
N GLY A 336 -6.42 -37.24 9.74
CA GLY A 336 -5.77 -37.16 8.43
C GLY A 336 -4.25 -37.39 8.48
N LEU A 337 -3.65 -37.50 9.65
CA LEU A 337 -2.20 -37.65 9.87
C LEU A 337 -1.38 -36.53 9.19
N TYR A 338 -1.80 -35.26 9.37
CA TYR A 338 -1.13 -34.09 8.83
C TYR A 338 -1.22 -32.90 9.78
N TRP A 339 -0.32 -31.93 9.59
CA TRP A 339 -0.31 -30.65 10.28
C TRP A 339 -0.59 -29.51 9.31
N ASN A 340 -1.46 -28.60 9.74
CA ASN A 340 -1.73 -27.35 9.05
C ASN A 340 -0.95 -26.24 9.74
N HIS A 341 -0.16 -25.52 8.98
CA HIS A 341 0.57 -24.35 9.43
C HIS A 341 -0.12 -23.10 8.89
N TYR A 342 -0.39 -22.15 9.76
CA TYR A 342 -1.09 -20.91 9.43
C TYR A 342 -0.21 -19.71 9.75
N LEU A 343 -0.04 -18.79 8.80
CA LEU A 343 0.53 -17.47 9.01
C LEU A 343 -0.60 -16.44 8.94
N HIS A 344 -1.03 -15.91 10.09
CA HIS A 344 -1.99 -14.83 10.16
C HIS A 344 -1.31 -13.49 9.92
N VAL A 345 -1.86 -12.68 9.03
CA VAL A 345 -1.31 -11.38 8.64
C VAL A 345 -2.43 -10.35 8.61
N TRP A 346 -2.31 -9.35 9.47
CA TRP A 346 -3.23 -8.22 9.51
C TRP A 346 -2.47 -6.94 9.23
N LYS A 347 -2.96 -6.17 8.26
CA LYS A 347 -2.31 -4.94 7.80
C LYS A 347 -3.33 -3.85 7.52
N LEU A 348 -2.87 -2.62 7.64
CA LEU A 348 -3.56 -1.45 7.15
C LEU A 348 -2.91 -1.03 5.84
N PHE A 349 -3.69 -0.95 4.77
CA PHE A 349 -3.29 -0.42 3.47
C PHE A 349 -4.11 0.80 3.14
N SER A 350 -3.48 1.97 3.03
CA SER A 350 -4.12 3.21 2.67
C SER A 350 -3.12 4.15 1.98
N VAL A 351 -3.64 5.27 1.48
CA VAL A 351 -2.84 6.38 0.98
C VAL A 351 -3.25 7.67 1.67
N SER A 352 -2.28 8.55 1.90
CA SER A 352 -2.55 9.88 2.46
C SER A 352 -3.24 10.77 1.43
N PRO A 353 -4.39 11.37 1.73
CA PRO A 353 -5.01 12.36 0.87
C PRO A 353 -4.26 13.71 0.87
N PHE A 354 -3.37 13.94 1.83
CA PHE A 354 -2.62 15.18 2.01
C PHE A 354 -1.24 15.14 1.36
N ALA A 355 -0.72 13.95 1.06
CA ALA A 355 0.58 13.76 0.43
C ALA A 355 0.52 14.03 -1.07
N ASN A 356 1.56 14.67 -1.59
CA ASN A 356 1.66 15.00 -3.02
C ASN A 356 2.03 13.78 -3.86
N ALA A 357 1.43 13.67 -5.05
CA ALA A 357 1.78 12.67 -6.04
C ALA A 357 1.56 13.19 -7.47
N ILE A 358 2.51 12.90 -8.38
CA ILE A 358 2.44 13.28 -9.79
C ILE A 358 2.77 12.06 -10.64
N ALA A 359 1.87 11.65 -11.52
CA ALA A 359 2.12 10.61 -12.50
C ALA A 359 2.54 11.24 -13.83
N PHE A 360 3.63 10.72 -14.39
CA PHE A 360 4.08 11.07 -15.73
C PHE A 360 3.42 10.14 -16.74
N ILE A 361 2.71 10.69 -17.70
CA ILE A 361 1.93 9.91 -18.65
C ILE A 361 2.32 10.23 -20.09
N PRO A 362 2.35 9.24 -20.99
CA PRO A 362 2.44 9.50 -22.41
C PRO A 362 1.06 9.97 -22.93
N GLY A 363 1.05 11.02 -23.72
CA GLY A 363 -0.18 11.55 -24.32
C GLY A 363 -0.95 12.53 -23.40
N THR A 364 -1.90 13.22 -24.01
CA THR A 364 -2.63 14.32 -23.34
C THR A 364 -3.82 13.79 -22.56
N PRO A 365 -3.93 14.07 -21.25
CA PRO A 365 -5.12 13.76 -20.46
C PRO A 365 -6.28 14.64 -20.92
N THR A 366 -7.49 14.07 -21.05
CA THR A 366 -8.68 14.84 -21.42
C THR A 366 -9.91 14.43 -20.61
N VAL A 367 -10.78 15.38 -20.34
CA VAL A 367 -12.11 15.16 -19.78
C VAL A 367 -13.14 15.21 -20.94
N THR A 368 -13.84 14.11 -21.16
CA THR A 368 -14.83 13.99 -22.24
C THR A 368 -16.22 14.46 -21.80
N GLY A 369 -16.57 14.31 -20.53
CA GLY A 369 -17.85 14.75 -19.97
C GLY A 369 -17.94 14.63 -18.47
N VAL A 370 -18.93 15.31 -17.90
CA VAL A 370 -19.32 15.22 -16.48
C VAL A 370 -20.80 14.92 -16.41
N THR A 371 -21.19 13.92 -15.63
CA THR A 371 -22.59 13.58 -15.35
C THR A 371 -22.84 13.57 -13.85
N VAL A 372 -24.03 14.00 -13.42
CA VAL A 372 -24.44 14.00 -12.02
C VAL A 372 -25.55 12.98 -11.82
N SER A 373 -25.46 12.17 -10.77
CA SER A 373 -26.47 11.18 -10.42
C SER A 373 -26.96 11.41 -8.99
N PRO A 374 -28.29 11.45 -8.78
CA PRO A 374 -29.34 11.50 -9.81
C PRO A 374 -29.30 12.82 -10.60
N GLY A 375 -29.77 12.80 -11.86
CA GLY A 375 -29.86 13.99 -12.70
C GLY A 375 -31.02 14.92 -12.30
N GLU A 376 -32.06 14.36 -11.67
CA GLU A 376 -33.19 15.06 -11.09
C GLU A 376 -33.57 14.43 -9.75
N ALA A 377 -33.99 15.25 -8.79
CA ALA A 377 -34.43 14.78 -7.48
C ALA A 377 -35.49 15.70 -6.87
N THR A 378 -36.43 15.10 -6.13
CA THR A 378 -37.38 15.83 -5.30
C THR A 378 -36.98 15.65 -3.84
N VAL A 379 -36.78 16.75 -3.11
CA VAL A 379 -36.29 16.76 -1.73
C VAL A 379 -37.17 17.68 -0.89
N SER A 380 -37.62 17.23 0.27
CA SER A 380 -38.41 18.08 1.19
C SER A 380 -37.51 19.13 1.85
N ALA A 381 -38.12 20.29 2.18
CA ALA A 381 -37.43 21.35 2.92
C ALA A 381 -36.82 20.79 4.24
N GLY A 382 -35.57 21.16 4.54
CA GLY A 382 -34.82 20.70 5.71
C GLY A 382 -34.11 19.35 5.56
N GLN A 383 -34.27 18.68 4.43
CA GLN A 383 -33.63 17.37 4.17
C GLN A 383 -32.26 17.49 3.48
N VAL A 384 -31.54 16.36 3.46
CA VAL A 384 -30.22 16.24 2.86
C VAL A 384 -30.24 15.16 1.78
N LEU A 385 -29.58 15.42 0.65
CA LEU A 385 -29.38 14.47 -0.45
C LEU A 385 -27.91 14.41 -0.83
N THR A 386 -27.40 13.21 -1.10
CA THR A 386 -26.04 13.06 -1.64
C THR A 386 -26.08 12.86 -3.15
N LEU A 387 -25.36 13.71 -3.88
CA LEU A 387 -25.15 13.62 -5.32
C LEU A 387 -23.76 13.02 -5.61
N THR A 388 -23.66 12.26 -6.68
CA THR A 388 -22.39 11.71 -7.18
C THR A 388 -22.11 12.30 -8.56
N ALA A 389 -20.91 12.86 -8.76
CA ALA A 389 -20.41 13.25 -10.07
C ALA A 389 -19.58 12.12 -10.67
N ASN A 390 -19.89 11.76 -11.92
CA ASN A 390 -19.07 10.84 -12.71
C ASN A 390 -18.41 11.64 -13.85
N VAL A 391 -17.08 11.65 -13.86
CA VAL A 391 -16.27 12.37 -14.84
C VAL A 391 -15.67 11.34 -15.81
N ALA A 392 -16.12 11.38 -17.06
CA ALA A 392 -15.57 10.55 -18.12
C ALA A 392 -14.26 11.15 -18.63
N THR A 393 -13.20 10.37 -18.59
CA THR A 393 -11.83 10.82 -18.87
C THR A 393 -11.09 9.87 -19.82
N THR A 394 -10.03 10.39 -20.43
CA THR A 394 -9.03 9.59 -21.15
C THR A 394 -7.64 9.93 -20.60
N ASN A 395 -6.69 9.02 -20.76
CA ASN A 395 -5.30 9.17 -20.30
C ASN A 395 -5.20 9.65 -18.84
N PHE A 396 -5.95 8.99 -17.93
CA PHE A 396 -5.87 9.24 -16.48
C PHE A 396 -6.12 10.70 -16.06
N ALA A 397 -6.87 11.48 -16.83
CA ALA A 397 -7.18 12.85 -16.44
C ALA A 397 -7.85 12.90 -15.05
N PRO A 398 -7.52 13.89 -14.20
CA PRO A 398 -8.12 14.05 -12.89
C PRO A 398 -9.65 14.16 -12.93
N GLN A 399 -10.32 13.42 -12.04
CA GLN A 399 -11.79 13.33 -12.00
C GLN A 399 -12.43 14.21 -10.93
N SER A 400 -11.64 15.06 -10.27
CA SER A 400 -12.15 15.96 -9.24
C SER A 400 -13.07 17.04 -9.82
N VAL A 401 -14.13 17.36 -9.07
CA VAL A 401 -15.12 18.39 -9.45
C VAL A 401 -15.23 19.49 -8.41
N THR A 402 -15.72 20.65 -8.85
CA THR A 402 -16.19 21.70 -7.98
C THR A 402 -17.71 21.76 -8.06
N TRP A 403 -18.37 21.72 -6.91
CA TRP A 403 -19.81 21.83 -6.81
C TRP A 403 -20.25 23.27 -6.62
N SER A 404 -21.37 23.65 -7.23
CA SER A 404 -22.01 24.95 -7.05
C SER A 404 -23.53 24.80 -7.10
N SER A 405 -24.22 25.71 -6.45
CA SER A 405 -25.68 25.85 -6.47
C SER A 405 -26.06 27.24 -6.96
N ASP A 406 -27.11 27.35 -7.74
CA ASP A 406 -27.71 28.63 -8.17
C ASP A 406 -28.71 29.18 -7.16
N ASN A 407 -29.08 28.42 -6.12
CA ASN A 407 -30.00 28.81 -5.07
C ASN A 407 -29.30 28.90 -3.72
N PRO A 408 -29.24 30.05 -3.04
CA PRO A 408 -28.58 30.22 -1.76
C PRO A 408 -29.19 29.40 -0.61
N LEU A 409 -30.47 29.00 -0.72
CA LEU A 409 -31.17 28.16 0.25
C LEU A 409 -30.96 26.66 0.02
N VAL A 410 -30.32 26.29 -1.09
CA VAL A 410 -29.94 24.90 -1.38
C VAL A 410 -28.42 24.85 -1.56
N THR A 411 -27.72 24.50 -0.53
CA THR A 411 -26.24 24.50 -0.51
C THR A 411 -25.69 23.11 -0.82
N VAL A 412 -24.49 23.03 -1.41
CA VAL A 412 -23.81 21.78 -1.69
C VAL A 412 -22.40 21.81 -1.14
N SER A 413 -21.97 20.72 -0.48
CA SER A 413 -20.62 20.57 0.03
C SER A 413 -19.64 20.08 -1.06
N ALA A 414 -18.35 20.16 -0.80
CA ALA A 414 -17.31 19.60 -1.68
C ALA A 414 -17.48 18.09 -1.94
N ALA A 415 -18.11 17.37 -1.02
CA ALA A 415 -18.41 15.94 -1.15
C ALA A 415 -19.72 15.64 -1.90
N GLY A 416 -20.40 16.65 -2.47
CA GLY A 416 -21.67 16.46 -3.18
C GLY A 416 -22.89 16.31 -2.27
N VAL A 417 -22.76 16.62 -0.97
CA VAL A 417 -23.88 16.57 -0.03
C VAL A 417 -24.64 17.88 -0.14
N VAL A 418 -25.86 17.78 -0.64
CA VAL A 418 -26.81 18.89 -0.77
C VAL A 418 -27.60 19.00 0.52
N LYS A 419 -27.71 20.22 1.05
CA LYS A 419 -28.53 20.57 2.21
C LYS A 419 -29.57 21.61 1.80
N VAL A 420 -30.86 21.29 1.99
CA VAL A 420 -31.99 22.14 1.70
C VAL A 420 -32.38 22.89 2.95
N ASP A 421 -32.47 24.23 2.89
CA ASP A 421 -32.93 25.03 4.02
C ASP A 421 -34.42 24.74 4.31
N PRO A 422 -34.88 24.74 5.57
CA PRO A 422 -36.29 24.55 5.91
C PRO A 422 -37.27 25.58 5.29
N THR A 423 -36.75 26.71 4.85
CA THR A 423 -37.53 27.77 4.19
C THR A 423 -37.44 27.75 2.66
N ALA A 424 -36.65 26.82 2.11
CA ALA A 424 -36.48 26.71 0.66
C ALA A 424 -37.74 26.21 -0.03
N SER A 425 -37.97 26.71 -1.24
CA SER A 425 -39.07 26.28 -2.13
C SER A 425 -38.68 26.48 -3.60
N GLY A 426 -39.35 25.78 -4.51
CA GLY A 426 -39.10 25.88 -5.94
C GLY A 426 -37.99 24.95 -6.41
N THR A 427 -37.19 25.37 -7.39
CA THR A 427 -36.12 24.53 -7.99
C THR A 427 -34.76 25.12 -7.74
N ALA A 428 -33.74 24.25 -7.66
CA ALA A 428 -32.32 24.58 -7.58
C ALA A 428 -31.53 23.72 -8.56
N ASN A 429 -30.59 24.32 -9.28
CA ASN A 429 -29.64 23.59 -10.13
C ASN A 429 -28.32 23.41 -9.40
N ILE A 430 -27.98 22.17 -9.13
CA ILE A 430 -26.69 21.82 -8.54
C ILE A 430 -25.75 21.38 -9.67
N LYS A 431 -24.65 22.11 -9.84
CA LYS A 431 -23.69 21.91 -10.91
C LYS A 431 -22.39 21.37 -10.40
N ALA A 432 -21.91 20.26 -11.00
CA ALA A 432 -20.57 19.73 -10.85
C ALA A 432 -19.72 20.14 -12.05
N THR A 433 -18.64 20.88 -11.85
CA THR A 433 -17.71 21.32 -12.90
C THR A 433 -16.37 20.65 -12.68
N SER A 434 -15.80 20.05 -13.75
CA SER A 434 -14.46 19.46 -13.65
C SER A 434 -13.42 20.51 -13.24
N LYS A 435 -12.55 20.17 -12.30
CA LYS A 435 -11.42 21.04 -11.93
C LYS A 435 -10.32 21.05 -13.00
N PHE A 436 -10.19 19.95 -13.74
CA PHE A 436 -9.18 19.81 -14.78
C PHE A 436 -9.59 20.52 -16.09
N ASP A 437 -10.84 20.38 -16.51
CA ASP A 437 -11.39 21.08 -17.67
C ASP A 437 -12.71 21.78 -17.27
N THR A 438 -12.61 23.05 -16.94
CA THR A 438 -13.74 23.86 -16.48
C THR A 438 -14.84 24.08 -17.52
N THR A 439 -14.61 23.70 -18.78
CA THR A 439 -15.63 23.71 -19.83
C THR A 439 -16.62 22.55 -19.72
N LYS A 440 -16.26 21.50 -18.97
CA LYS A 440 -17.07 20.29 -18.77
C LYS A 440 -17.79 20.32 -17.44
N SER A 441 -19.10 20.18 -17.49
CA SER A 441 -19.96 20.18 -16.30
C SER A 441 -21.20 19.32 -16.49
N GLY A 442 -21.73 18.82 -15.37
CA GLY A 442 -23.02 18.15 -15.27
C GLY A 442 -23.91 18.85 -14.25
N THR A 443 -25.23 18.72 -14.39
CA THR A 443 -26.19 19.40 -13.51
C THR A 443 -27.23 18.40 -13.00
N CYS A 444 -27.65 18.57 -11.74
CA CYS A 444 -28.83 17.95 -11.15
C CYS A 444 -29.87 19.01 -10.86
N VAL A 445 -31.12 18.79 -11.24
CA VAL A 445 -32.25 19.65 -10.91
C VAL A 445 -32.93 19.15 -9.63
N ILE A 446 -32.92 19.96 -8.59
CA ILE A 446 -33.59 19.66 -7.32
C ILE A 446 -34.89 20.42 -7.24
N THR A 447 -36.03 19.73 -7.07
CA THR A 447 -37.34 20.30 -6.78
C THR A 447 -37.59 20.18 -5.28
N VAL A 448 -37.78 21.32 -4.62
CA VAL A 448 -38.06 21.39 -3.17
C VAL A 448 -39.59 21.33 -2.96
N GLN A 449 -40.01 20.33 -2.16
CA GLN A 449 -41.44 20.15 -1.74
C GLN A 449 -41.64 20.48 -0.27
#